data_fb40b32514e2b5742a3f29f1c9dd7a6a
#
_entry.id   fb40b32514e2b5742a3f29f1c9dd7a6a
#
_cell.length_a   1.000
_cell.length_b   1.000
_cell.length_c   1.000
_cell.angle_alpha   90.00
_cell.angle_beta   90.00
_cell.angle_gamma   90.00
#
_symmetry.space_group_name_H-M   'P 1'
#
loop_
_entity.id
_entity.type
_entity.pdbx_description
1 polymer ?
#
loop_
_entity_poly.entity_id
_entity_poly.type
_entity_poly.pdbx_seq_one_letter_code
_entity_poly.pdbx_strand_id
1 'polypeptide(L)'
;MDRSEAEAIYDAGREVVVEVLLAMDRRIQQLEARVEKLERQLAKSSRNSSLPPSSDPPGKTPRRSKDRSGRKRGGQPGHEGRGRDLLPACAVDEVIEHWPERCGCGHVFSVDERRQAGEPARHQVEELPAITVRVIEHRSQCVRCPQCGGRARAELPREVASSAFGPRLRAALVALSVRNRVSRRDVVELAEELFSARISTGTVDAILARAGEALEEPHADLLQRVRGARALNVDETGWRTAGERRALWGAFTNRHAFFRIAPGRHEDHAKSLLENTRAIVTSDRWWAYAHLPLARRQLCWAHLKRDFTAHAEGLAAEKEFGEAGLELCERVFWAWEVFAHTHDRRELRRTVRQLQRAYKPIMRAYASKRARNKHCRGMARNLLKAWPALWSFAAPHGR
;
A
#
# COMPACT_ATOMS: atom_id res chain seq x y z
N MET A 1 -48.07 15.78 0.45
CA MET A 1 -49.26 16.65 0.39
C MET A 1 -49.64 16.76 -1.07
N ASP A 2 -50.79 16.27 -1.42
CA ASP A 2 -51.36 16.43 -2.76
C ASP A 2 -52.21 17.72 -2.86
N ARG A 3 -52.78 18.01 -4.04
CA ARG A 3 -53.50 19.25 -4.29
C ARG A 3 -54.80 19.34 -3.47
N SER A 4 -55.52 18.22 -3.30
CA SER A 4 -56.75 18.14 -2.52
C SER A 4 -56.50 18.40 -1.02
N GLU A 5 -55.42 17.84 -0.48
CA GLU A 5 -54.98 18.09 0.88
C GLU A 5 -54.59 19.57 1.09
N ALA A 6 -53.93 20.18 0.09
CA ALA A 6 -53.57 21.60 0.17
C ALA A 6 -54.77 22.53 0.10
N GLU A 7 -55.80 22.22 -0.74
CA GLU A 7 -57.06 22.96 -0.83
C GLU A 7 -57.84 22.85 0.50
N ALA A 8 -57.94 21.65 1.10
CA ALA A 8 -58.58 21.48 2.40
C ALA A 8 -57.90 22.29 3.55
N ILE A 9 -56.56 22.39 3.54
CA ILE A 9 -55.80 23.22 4.49
C ILE A 9 -56.09 24.71 4.26
N TYR A 10 -56.23 25.12 3.00
CA TYR A 10 -56.54 26.50 2.66
C TYR A 10 -57.94 26.90 3.12
N ASP A 11 -58.92 26.02 2.88
CA ASP A 11 -60.34 26.22 3.26
C ASP A 11 -60.52 26.22 4.77
N ALA A 12 -59.65 25.56 5.54
CA ALA A 12 -59.63 25.56 7.02
C ALA A 12 -59.23 26.92 7.63
N GLY A 13 -58.75 27.87 6.82
CA GLY A 13 -58.49 29.26 7.23
C GLY A 13 -57.01 29.62 7.45
N ARG A 14 -56.75 30.90 7.50
CA ARG A 14 -55.42 31.51 7.51
C ARG A 14 -54.50 30.95 8.62
N GLU A 15 -55.03 30.77 9.82
CA GLU A 15 -54.24 30.31 10.98
C GLU A 15 -53.71 28.89 10.74
N VAL A 16 -54.55 27.98 10.21
CA VAL A 16 -54.18 26.60 9.90
C VAL A 16 -53.12 26.56 8.81
N VAL A 17 -53.23 27.39 7.78
CA VAL A 17 -52.19 27.52 6.72
C VAL A 17 -50.87 27.93 7.30
N VAL A 18 -50.86 28.96 8.17
CA VAL A 18 -49.61 29.45 8.82
C VAL A 18 -49.00 28.37 9.70
N GLU A 19 -49.77 27.66 10.51
CA GLU A 19 -49.24 26.55 11.33
C GLU A 19 -48.66 25.41 10.49
N VAL A 20 -49.33 25.02 9.42
CA VAL A 20 -48.82 24.00 8.49
C VAL A 20 -47.51 24.45 7.83
N LEU A 21 -47.41 25.69 7.35
CA LEU A 21 -46.18 26.22 6.75
C LEU A 21 -45.03 26.26 7.76
N LEU A 22 -45.25 26.70 8.99
CA LEU A 22 -44.26 26.69 10.04
C LEU A 22 -43.85 25.26 10.47
N ALA A 23 -44.80 24.31 10.44
CA ALA A 23 -44.47 22.92 10.70
C ALA A 23 -43.62 22.28 9.56
N MET A 24 -43.98 22.63 8.30
CA MET A 24 -43.19 22.22 7.13
C MET A 24 -41.80 22.81 7.15
N ASP A 25 -41.63 24.10 7.45
CA ASP A 25 -40.31 24.74 7.55
C ASP A 25 -39.44 24.07 8.63
N ARG A 26 -39.99 23.83 9.82
CA ARG A 26 -39.29 23.09 10.88
C ARG A 26 -38.87 21.70 10.41
N ARG A 27 -39.71 21.02 9.63
CA ARG A 27 -39.40 19.69 9.09
C ARG A 27 -38.32 19.73 8.03
N ILE A 28 -38.32 20.74 7.17
CA ILE A 28 -37.28 20.97 6.15
C ILE A 28 -35.94 21.19 6.86
N GLN A 29 -35.87 22.09 7.84
CA GLN A 29 -34.65 22.36 8.62
C GLN A 29 -34.11 21.10 9.31
N GLN A 30 -35.01 20.25 9.87
CA GLN A 30 -34.59 18.97 10.45
C GLN A 30 -34.04 18.00 9.42
N LEU A 31 -34.63 17.94 8.22
CA LEU A 31 -34.16 17.09 7.12
C LEU A 31 -32.83 17.58 6.57
N GLU A 32 -32.68 18.89 6.36
CA GLU A 32 -31.42 19.50 5.92
C GLU A 32 -30.28 19.22 6.91
N ALA A 33 -30.52 19.41 8.21
CA ALA A 33 -29.54 19.07 9.24
C ALA A 33 -29.19 17.58 9.26
N ARG A 34 -30.16 16.72 8.96
CA ARG A 34 -29.94 15.27 8.85
C ARG A 34 -29.15 14.91 7.60
N VAL A 35 -29.44 15.51 6.46
CA VAL A 35 -28.71 15.34 5.20
C VAL A 35 -27.26 15.80 5.39
N GLU A 36 -27.04 16.99 5.91
CA GLU A 36 -25.70 17.48 6.19
C GLU A 36 -24.88 16.57 7.13
N LYS A 37 -25.55 16.01 8.15
CA LYS A 37 -24.96 15.01 9.05
C LYS A 37 -24.57 13.72 8.32
N LEU A 38 -25.43 13.22 7.44
CA LEU A 38 -25.16 12.02 6.64
C LEU A 38 -24.08 12.25 5.60
N GLU A 39 -24.07 13.40 4.94
CA GLU A 39 -23.01 13.79 3.99
C GLU A 39 -21.65 13.87 4.69
N ARG A 40 -21.59 14.49 5.89
CA ARG A 40 -20.37 14.50 6.72
C ARG A 40 -19.93 13.09 7.10
N GLN A 41 -20.87 12.16 7.39
CA GLN A 41 -20.52 10.78 7.68
C GLN A 41 -19.98 10.03 6.45
N LEU A 42 -20.58 10.23 5.28
CA LEU A 42 -20.13 9.63 4.01
C LEU A 42 -18.78 10.20 3.53
N ALA A 43 -18.50 11.45 3.84
CA ALA A 43 -17.24 12.10 3.52
C ALA A 43 -16.08 11.66 4.44
N LYS A 44 -16.35 10.93 5.54
CA LYS A 44 -15.30 10.43 6.43
C LYS A 44 -14.42 9.40 5.73
N SER A 45 -13.12 9.56 5.91
CA SER A 45 -12.08 8.66 5.41
C SER A 45 -10.92 8.62 6.41
N SER A 46 -9.97 7.74 6.22
CA SER A 46 -8.77 7.68 7.06
C SER A 46 -7.93 8.95 7.08
N ARG A 47 -8.19 9.89 6.18
CA ARG A 47 -7.45 11.16 6.07
C ARG A 47 -8.06 12.31 6.85
N ASN A 48 -9.37 12.34 6.97
CA ASN A 48 -10.13 13.41 7.59
C ASN A 48 -10.88 12.99 8.85
N SER A 49 -10.63 11.78 9.36
CA SER A 49 -11.25 11.25 10.57
C SER A 49 -10.32 10.27 11.30
N SER A 50 -10.77 9.76 12.43
CA SER A 50 -10.07 8.72 13.21
C SER A 50 -10.12 7.32 12.58
N LEU A 51 -10.77 7.14 11.43
CA LEU A 51 -10.89 5.84 10.77
C LEU A 51 -9.52 5.33 10.30
N PRO A 52 -9.23 4.02 10.45
CA PRO A 52 -7.99 3.44 9.93
C PRO A 52 -8.02 3.35 8.40
N PRO A 53 -6.84 3.36 7.72
CA PRO A 53 -6.77 3.19 6.26
C PRO A 53 -7.47 1.94 5.72
N SER A 54 -7.56 0.89 6.52
CA SER A 54 -8.27 -0.36 6.17
C SER A 54 -9.80 -0.19 6.09
N SER A 55 -10.35 0.92 6.56
CA SER A 55 -11.77 1.26 6.45
C SER A 55 -12.09 2.00 5.15
N ASP A 56 -11.09 2.49 4.43
CA ASP A 56 -11.30 3.13 3.14
C ASP A 56 -11.67 2.07 2.09
N PRO A 57 -12.67 2.32 1.22
CA PRO A 57 -13.04 1.38 0.17
C PRO A 57 -11.86 1.10 -0.77
N PRO A 58 -11.66 -0.15 -1.20
CA PRO A 58 -10.64 -0.49 -2.19
C PRO A 58 -10.82 0.35 -3.48
N GLY A 59 -9.73 0.94 -3.97
CA GLY A 59 -9.74 1.69 -5.23
C GLY A 59 -10.21 3.15 -5.12
N LYS A 60 -10.63 3.63 -3.95
CA LYS A 60 -10.85 5.06 -3.73
C LYS A 60 -9.49 5.76 -3.59
N THR A 61 -8.80 5.91 -4.71
CA THR A 61 -7.67 6.86 -4.75
C THR A 61 -8.26 8.25 -4.48
N PRO A 62 -7.83 8.96 -3.45
CA PRO A 62 -8.36 10.28 -3.20
C PRO A 62 -8.04 11.15 -4.40
N ARG A 63 -9.05 11.61 -5.08
CA ARG A 63 -8.87 12.72 -5.98
C ARG A 63 -8.28 13.84 -5.14
N ARG A 64 -7.02 14.16 -5.34
CA ARG A 64 -6.52 15.47 -4.96
C ARG A 64 -7.54 16.46 -5.52
N SER A 65 -8.18 17.25 -4.65
CA SER A 65 -8.89 18.42 -5.10
C SER A 65 -7.82 19.29 -5.77
N LYS A 66 -7.62 19.07 -7.05
CA LYS A 66 -6.98 20.10 -7.87
C LYS A 66 -8.01 21.20 -7.85
N ASP A 67 -7.69 22.31 -7.20
CA ASP A 67 -8.34 23.57 -7.55
C ASP A 67 -8.46 23.53 -9.05
N ARG A 68 -9.67 23.69 -9.56
CA ARG A 68 -9.93 23.76 -11.00
C ARG A 68 -9.21 25.00 -11.49
N SER A 69 -7.88 24.88 -11.71
CA SER A 69 -7.18 25.84 -12.53
C SER A 69 -7.95 25.82 -13.85
N GLY A 70 -8.41 26.95 -14.34
CA GLY A 70 -9.16 27.02 -15.60
C GLY A 70 -8.34 26.59 -16.84
N ARG A 71 -7.28 25.81 -16.62
CA ARG A 71 -6.37 25.25 -17.63
C ARG A 71 -6.97 24.04 -18.30
N LYS A 72 -6.93 23.99 -19.61
CA LYS A 72 -7.37 22.84 -20.41
C LYS A 72 -6.56 21.59 -20.02
N ARG A 73 -7.19 20.40 -20.11
CA ARG A 73 -6.49 19.13 -19.93
C ARG A 73 -5.49 18.93 -21.07
N GLY A 74 -4.25 18.51 -20.74
CA GLY A 74 -3.17 18.29 -21.69
C GLY A 74 -1.94 19.16 -21.40
N GLY A 75 -0.96 19.13 -22.29
CA GLY A 75 0.23 19.97 -22.23
C GLY A 75 -0.16 21.46 -22.28
N GLN A 76 0.36 22.24 -21.36
CA GLN A 76 0.15 23.69 -21.34
C GLN A 76 1.09 24.38 -22.34
N PRO A 77 0.80 25.60 -22.81
CA PRO A 77 1.74 26.37 -23.63
C PRO A 77 3.11 26.43 -22.93
N GLY A 78 4.17 26.05 -23.67
CA GLY A 78 5.54 25.93 -23.13
C GLY A 78 5.88 24.61 -22.47
N HIS A 79 4.97 23.62 -22.46
CA HIS A 79 5.30 22.27 -22.01
C HIS A 79 6.10 21.56 -23.10
N GLU A 80 7.36 21.29 -22.83
CA GLU A 80 8.16 20.39 -23.66
C GLU A 80 7.55 18.98 -23.57
N GLY A 81 7.02 18.50 -24.71
CA GLY A 81 6.51 17.14 -24.82
C GLY A 81 7.63 16.15 -24.53
N ARG A 82 7.42 15.24 -23.59
CA ARG A 82 8.35 14.10 -23.40
C ARG A 82 8.00 13.04 -24.44
N GLY A 83 8.75 13.03 -25.53
CA GLY A 83 8.80 11.90 -26.46
C GLY A 83 9.61 10.74 -25.86
N ARG A 84 9.46 9.55 -26.44
CA ARG A 84 10.33 8.42 -26.14
C ARG A 84 11.70 8.70 -26.78
N ASP A 85 12.78 8.55 -26.01
CA ASP A 85 14.13 8.60 -26.54
C ASP A 85 14.36 7.47 -27.55
N LEU A 86 14.94 7.80 -28.71
CA LEU A 86 15.28 6.82 -29.70
C LEU A 86 16.50 6.00 -29.25
N LEU A 87 16.43 4.70 -29.46
CA LEU A 87 17.57 3.81 -29.23
C LEU A 87 18.74 4.19 -30.14
N PRO A 88 20.00 4.05 -29.67
CA PRO A 88 21.16 4.21 -30.54
C PRO A 88 21.19 3.16 -31.66
N ALA A 89 21.81 3.47 -32.78
CA ALA A 89 21.82 2.59 -33.94
C ALA A 89 22.31 1.17 -33.65
N CYS A 90 23.26 1.01 -32.70
CA CYS A 90 23.78 -0.31 -32.28
C CYS A 90 22.78 -1.17 -31.50
N ALA A 91 21.66 -0.60 -31.04
CA ALA A 91 20.60 -1.27 -30.30
C ALA A 91 19.33 -1.48 -31.14
N VAL A 92 19.36 -1.19 -32.42
CA VAL A 92 18.27 -1.42 -33.38
C VAL A 92 18.50 -2.76 -34.09
N ASP A 93 17.52 -3.64 -34.04
CA ASP A 93 17.62 -4.99 -34.59
C ASP A 93 17.56 -4.98 -36.14
N GLU A 94 16.73 -4.11 -36.72
CA GLU A 94 16.53 -3.99 -38.16
C GLU A 94 16.33 -2.52 -38.57
N VAL A 95 16.94 -2.12 -39.67
CA VAL A 95 16.75 -0.79 -40.27
C VAL A 95 16.10 -0.94 -41.62
N ILE A 96 14.90 -0.41 -41.77
CA ILE A 96 14.16 -0.37 -43.04
C ILE A 96 14.22 1.07 -43.57
N GLU A 97 14.83 1.22 -44.75
CA GLU A 97 14.94 2.53 -45.42
C GLU A 97 13.77 2.78 -46.34
N HIS A 98 13.08 3.87 -46.17
CA HIS A 98 11.99 4.32 -47.05
C HIS A 98 12.45 5.51 -47.86
N TRP A 99 12.43 5.33 -49.18
CA TRP A 99 12.85 6.36 -50.13
C TRP A 99 11.66 6.98 -50.86
N PRO A 100 11.64 8.30 -51.06
CA PRO A 100 10.62 8.91 -51.89
C PRO A 100 10.81 8.48 -53.35
N GLU A 101 9.72 8.09 -53.98
CA GLU A 101 9.76 7.70 -55.39
C GLU A 101 9.82 8.93 -56.30
N ARG A 102 9.09 9.98 -55.96
CA ARG A 102 8.94 11.20 -56.75
C ARG A 102 9.01 12.47 -55.89
N CYS A 103 9.51 13.52 -56.54
CA CYS A 103 9.41 14.88 -55.99
C CYS A 103 8.03 15.49 -56.27
N GLY A 104 7.61 16.45 -55.49
CA GLY A 104 6.37 17.21 -55.70
C GLY A 104 6.29 17.94 -57.07
N CYS A 105 7.43 18.14 -57.75
CA CYS A 105 7.49 18.68 -59.14
C CYS A 105 7.31 17.58 -60.21
N GLY A 106 7.17 16.29 -59.84
CA GLY A 106 6.99 15.14 -60.73
C GLY A 106 8.28 14.40 -61.10
N HIS A 107 9.47 14.89 -60.73
CA HIS A 107 10.75 14.20 -60.98
C HIS A 107 10.83 12.84 -60.24
N VAL A 108 11.27 11.81 -60.92
CA VAL A 108 11.49 10.45 -60.37
C VAL A 108 12.95 10.33 -59.96
N PHE A 109 13.19 10.04 -58.69
CA PHE A 109 14.55 9.95 -58.13
C PHE A 109 15.28 8.69 -58.63
N SER A 110 16.47 8.89 -59.16
CA SER A 110 17.42 7.78 -59.49
C SER A 110 18.07 7.26 -58.19
N VAL A 111 18.72 6.09 -58.31
CA VAL A 111 19.45 5.48 -57.16
C VAL A 111 20.61 6.38 -56.68
N ASP A 112 21.29 7.04 -57.62
CA ASP A 112 22.42 7.92 -57.26
C ASP A 112 21.98 9.22 -56.58
N GLU A 113 20.84 9.77 -56.97
CA GLU A 113 20.25 10.93 -56.30
C GLU A 113 19.79 10.59 -54.85
N ARG A 114 19.32 9.36 -54.65
CA ARG A 114 18.97 8.89 -53.28
C ARG A 114 20.20 8.74 -52.39
N ARG A 115 21.38 8.43 -52.94
CA ARG A 115 22.64 8.36 -52.17
C ARG A 115 23.15 9.73 -51.67
N GLN A 116 22.65 10.82 -52.21
CA GLN A 116 23.01 12.17 -51.81
C GLN A 116 22.01 12.78 -50.80
N ALA A 117 21.12 11.96 -50.25
CA ALA A 117 20.13 12.39 -49.28
C ALA A 117 20.81 12.87 -47.98
N GLY A 118 20.20 13.83 -47.33
CA GLY A 118 20.59 14.29 -46.00
C GLY A 118 20.30 13.28 -44.90
N GLU A 119 20.46 13.67 -43.63
CA GLU A 119 20.14 12.77 -42.50
C GLU A 119 18.66 12.37 -42.49
N PRO A 120 18.35 11.08 -42.36
CA PRO A 120 16.98 10.59 -42.36
C PRO A 120 16.25 10.96 -41.04
N ALA A 121 14.97 11.28 -41.16
CA ALA A 121 14.08 11.32 -39.99
C ALA A 121 13.91 9.89 -39.45
N ARG A 122 14.25 9.69 -38.18
CA ARG A 122 14.21 8.36 -37.55
C ARG A 122 12.89 8.12 -36.86
N HIS A 123 12.27 6.96 -37.08
CA HIS A 123 11.11 6.47 -36.39
C HIS A 123 11.36 5.01 -35.97
N GLN A 124 11.10 4.68 -34.70
CA GLN A 124 11.34 3.34 -34.15
C GLN A 124 10.04 2.73 -33.66
N VAL A 125 9.78 1.51 -34.09
CA VAL A 125 8.65 0.68 -33.64
C VAL A 125 9.22 -0.49 -32.87
N GLU A 126 8.74 -0.71 -31.64
CA GLU A 126 9.06 -1.89 -30.86
C GLU A 126 7.94 -2.92 -31.02
N GLU A 127 8.30 -4.10 -31.50
CA GLU A 127 7.39 -5.22 -31.69
C GLU A 127 7.84 -6.42 -30.85
N LEU A 128 6.89 -7.17 -30.30
CA LEU A 128 7.17 -8.43 -29.62
C LEU A 128 7.33 -9.56 -30.66
N PRO A 129 8.48 -10.25 -30.71
CA PRO A 129 8.59 -11.45 -31.52
C PRO A 129 7.63 -12.52 -30.98
N ALA A 130 7.24 -13.46 -31.81
CA ALA A 130 6.42 -14.59 -31.41
C ALA A 130 7.09 -15.34 -30.25
N ILE A 131 6.47 -15.34 -29.08
CA ILE A 131 6.97 -16.01 -27.88
C ILE A 131 6.40 -17.43 -27.86
N THR A 132 7.24 -18.42 -28.12
CA THR A 132 6.86 -19.83 -28.05
C THR A 132 7.74 -20.56 -27.04
N VAL A 133 7.17 -21.59 -26.36
CA VAL A 133 7.97 -22.43 -25.48
C VAL A 133 8.94 -23.30 -26.26
N ARG A 134 10.18 -23.38 -25.80
CA ARG A 134 11.14 -24.34 -26.28
C ARG A 134 10.87 -25.70 -25.64
N VAL A 135 10.56 -26.71 -26.47
CA VAL A 135 10.35 -28.08 -26.00
C VAL A 135 11.67 -28.85 -26.10
N ILE A 136 12.09 -29.46 -24.98
CA ILE A 136 13.28 -30.30 -24.88
C ILE A 136 12.82 -31.71 -24.51
N GLU A 137 13.09 -32.70 -25.33
CA GLU A 137 12.80 -34.11 -25.06
C GLU A 137 14.01 -34.77 -24.38
N HIS A 138 13.80 -35.35 -23.22
CA HIS A 138 14.79 -36.16 -22.53
C HIS A 138 14.45 -37.64 -22.64
N ARG A 139 15.31 -38.42 -23.30
CA ARG A 139 15.11 -39.85 -23.55
C ARG A 139 15.93 -40.67 -22.54
N SER A 140 15.27 -41.37 -21.62
CA SER A 140 15.88 -42.34 -20.71
C SER A 140 16.09 -43.68 -21.41
N GLN A 141 17.29 -43.93 -21.91
CA GLN A 141 17.64 -45.14 -22.65
C GLN A 141 17.70 -46.36 -21.73
N CYS A 142 17.28 -47.50 -22.27
CA CYS A 142 17.35 -48.81 -21.58
C CYS A 142 18.31 -49.70 -22.33
N VAL A 143 19.33 -50.22 -21.63
CA VAL A 143 20.35 -51.11 -22.22
C VAL A 143 20.27 -52.47 -21.53
N ARG A 144 20.44 -53.53 -22.31
CA ARG A 144 20.55 -54.90 -21.77
C ARG A 144 22.02 -55.21 -21.45
N CYS A 145 22.30 -55.64 -20.26
CA CYS A 145 23.65 -56.03 -19.83
C CYS A 145 24.10 -57.31 -20.55
N PRO A 146 25.20 -57.28 -21.31
CA PRO A 146 25.68 -58.49 -22.02
C PRO A 146 26.20 -59.56 -21.04
N GLN A 147 26.55 -59.16 -19.81
CA GLN A 147 27.13 -60.09 -18.84
C GLN A 147 26.07 -60.84 -18.03
N CYS A 148 25.01 -60.16 -17.54
CA CYS A 148 23.99 -60.80 -16.71
C CYS A 148 22.59 -60.85 -17.36
N GLY A 149 22.41 -60.30 -18.55
CA GLY A 149 21.13 -60.22 -19.25
C GLY A 149 20.11 -59.23 -18.66
N GLY A 150 20.43 -58.58 -17.56
CA GLY A 150 19.58 -57.63 -16.89
C GLY A 150 19.38 -56.32 -17.69
N ARG A 151 18.26 -55.65 -17.48
CA ARG A 151 17.97 -54.36 -18.11
C ARG A 151 18.36 -53.21 -17.15
N ALA A 152 19.18 -52.26 -17.63
CA ALA A 152 19.52 -51.03 -16.95
C ALA A 152 18.93 -49.85 -17.71
N ARG A 153 18.20 -48.98 -17.03
CA ARG A 153 17.62 -47.74 -17.57
C ARG A 153 18.39 -46.56 -17.02
N ALA A 154 18.72 -45.60 -17.87
CA ALA A 154 19.32 -44.36 -17.41
C ALA A 154 18.33 -43.57 -16.57
N GLU A 155 18.81 -43.01 -15.47
CA GLU A 155 18.01 -42.09 -14.64
C GLU A 155 18.02 -40.68 -15.28
N LEU A 156 16.86 -40.03 -15.23
CA LEU A 156 16.77 -38.60 -15.58
C LEU A 156 17.26 -37.75 -14.40
N PRO A 157 17.92 -36.63 -14.67
CA PRO A 157 18.23 -35.66 -13.62
C PRO A 157 16.97 -35.28 -12.85
N ARG A 158 17.07 -35.19 -11.51
CA ARG A 158 15.94 -34.95 -10.60
C ARG A 158 15.15 -33.70 -11.00
N GLU A 159 15.83 -32.65 -11.48
CA GLU A 159 15.23 -31.40 -11.92
C GLU A 159 14.33 -31.57 -13.16
N VAL A 160 14.69 -32.49 -14.05
CA VAL A 160 13.91 -32.85 -15.24
C VAL A 160 12.76 -33.77 -14.89
N ALA A 161 13.03 -34.80 -14.08
CA ALA A 161 12.02 -35.80 -13.66
C ALA A 161 10.89 -35.19 -12.83
N SER A 162 11.16 -34.09 -12.13
CA SER A 162 10.21 -33.47 -11.20
C SER A 162 9.12 -32.60 -11.85
N SER A 163 9.28 -32.15 -13.09
CA SER A 163 8.31 -31.26 -13.76
C SER A 163 8.44 -31.30 -15.28
N ALA A 164 7.31 -31.31 -15.95
CA ALA A 164 7.24 -31.11 -17.42
C ALA A 164 7.47 -29.65 -17.85
N PHE A 165 7.55 -28.72 -16.91
CA PHE A 165 7.69 -27.28 -17.18
C PHE A 165 9.02 -26.78 -16.63
N GLY A 166 9.78 -26.11 -17.51
CA GLY A 166 11.09 -25.54 -17.17
C GLY A 166 11.04 -24.38 -16.16
N PRO A 167 12.18 -24.04 -15.52
CA PRO A 167 12.21 -23.09 -14.42
C PRO A 167 11.76 -21.66 -14.82
N ARG A 168 12.08 -21.21 -16.03
CA ARG A 168 11.66 -19.87 -16.51
C ARG A 168 10.15 -19.77 -16.68
N LEU A 169 9.51 -20.79 -17.28
CA LEU A 169 8.05 -20.82 -17.45
C LEU A 169 7.36 -20.85 -16.07
N ARG A 170 7.83 -21.73 -15.16
CA ARG A 170 7.31 -21.78 -13.78
C ARG A 170 7.43 -20.42 -13.08
N ALA A 171 8.58 -19.74 -13.20
CA ALA A 171 8.78 -18.42 -12.59
C ALA A 171 7.82 -17.36 -13.17
N ALA A 172 7.58 -17.37 -14.50
CA ALA A 172 6.61 -16.48 -15.14
C ALA A 172 5.18 -16.70 -14.60
N LEU A 173 4.74 -17.96 -14.50
CA LEU A 173 3.42 -18.31 -13.98
C LEU A 173 3.25 -17.90 -12.50
N VAL A 174 4.29 -18.09 -11.68
CA VAL A 174 4.31 -17.62 -10.28
C VAL A 174 4.22 -16.11 -10.22
N ALA A 175 4.98 -15.39 -11.05
CA ALA A 175 4.95 -13.93 -11.08
C ALA A 175 3.57 -13.39 -11.48
N LEU A 176 2.93 -13.99 -12.50
CA LEU A 176 1.57 -13.63 -12.92
C LEU A 176 0.57 -13.83 -11.77
N SER A 177 0.58 -14.99 -11.12
CA SER A 177 -0.38 -15.29 -10.06
C SER A 177 -0.13 -14.51 -8.78
N VAL A 178 1.11 -14.49 -8.26
CA VAL A 178 1.43 -13.95 -6.95
C VAL A 178 1.66 -12.43 -6.99
N ARG A 179 2.53 -11.96 -7.88
CA ARG A 179 2.88 -10.54 -7.97
C ARG A 179 1.79 -9.72 -8.64
N ASN A 180 1.26 -10.23 -9.76
CA ASN A 180 0.27 -9.52 -10.57
C ASN A 180 -1.17 -9.86 -10.18
N ARG A 181 -1.38 -10.79 -9.22
CA ARG A 181 -2.70 -11.19 -8.68
C ARG A 181 -3.65 -11.73 -9.73
N VAL A 182 -3.12 -12.34 -10.79
CA VAL A 182 -3.90 -13.00 -11.82
C VAL A 182 -4.50 -14.29 -11.24
N SER A 183 -5.78 -14.55 -11.52
CA SER A 183 -6.41 -15.78 -11.03
C SER A 183 -5.76 -17.02 -11.65
N ARG A 184 -5.86 -18.18 -10.99
CA ARG A 184 -5.27 -19.43 -11.54
C ARG A 184 -5.84 -19.81 -12.90
N ARG A 185 -7.12 -19.53 -13.15
CA ARG A 185 -7.77 -19.78 -14.46
C ARG A 185 -7.21 -18.86 -15.52
N ASP A 186 -7.13 -17.56 -15.22
CA ASP A 186 -6.58 -16.58 -16.15
C ASP A 186 -5.07 -16.83 -16.41
N VAL A 187 -4.33 -17.35 -15.43
CA VAL A 187 -2.92 -17.79 -15.63
C VAL A 187 -2.85 -18.92 -16.66
N VAL A 188 -3.80 -19.87 -16.65
CA VAL A 188 -3.87 -20.95 -17.67
C VAL A 188 -4.13 -20.36 -19.06
N GLU A 189 -5.09 -19.46 -19.20
CA GLU A 189 -5.41 -18.76 -20.45
C GLU A 189 -4.21 -17.96 -20.95
N LEU A 190 -3.59 -17.14 -20.12
CA LEU A 190 -2.41 -16.36 -20.47
C LEU A 190 -1.19 -17.24 -20.81
N ALA A 191 -1.06 -18.41 -20.20
CA ALA A 191 0.02 -19.34 -20.55
C ALA A 191 -0.14 -19.87 -22.00
N GLU A 192 -1.37 -20.16 -22.43
CA GLU A 192 -1.65 -20.58 -23.80
C GLU A 192 -1.54 -19.42 -24.79
N GLU A 193 -2.15 -18.27 -24.48
CA GLU A 193 -2.16 -17.11 -25.38
C GLU A 193 -0.79 -16.46 -25.58
N LEU A 194 -0.04 -16.24 -24.48
CA LEU A 194 1.24 -15.52 -24.55
C LEU A 194 2.45 -16.42 -24.84
N PHE A 195 2.39 -17.70 -24.41
CA PHE A 195 3.56 -18.58 -24.49
C PHE A 195 3.29 -19.86 -25.32
N SER A 196 2.08 -20.06 -25.82
CA SER A 196 1.64 -21.32 -26.46
C SER A 196 1.87 -22.54 -25.54
N ALA A 197 1.76 -22.36 -24.23
CA ALA A 197 2.01 -23.38 -23.23
C ALA A 197 0.68 -23.89 -22.63
N ARG A 198 0.33 -25.14 -22.95
CA ARG A 198 -0.86 -25.80 -22.37
C ARG A 198 -0.57 -26.33 -20.97
N ILE A 199 -1.31 -25.81 -20.00
CA ILE A 199 -1.16 -26.16 -18.59
C ILE A 199 -2.53 -26.26 -17.93
N SER A 200 -2.68 -27.13 -16.94
CA SER A 200 -3.92 -27.22 -16.13
C SER A 200 -3.85 -26.33 -14.89
N THR A 201 -5.02 -25.95 -14.37
CA THR A 201 -5.13 -25.21 -13.08
C THR A 201 -4.48 -25.97 -11.93
N GLY A 202 -4.63 -27.32 -11.89
CA GLY A 202 -3.97 -28.15 -10.88
C GLY A 202 -2.44 -28.13 -10.98
N THR A 203 -1.89 -28.03 -12.20
CA THR A 203 -0.45 -27.87 -12.37
C THR A 203 0.02 -26.47 -11.95
N VAL A 204 -0.76 -25.43 -12.19
CA VAL A 204 -0.46 -24.07 -11.68
C VAL A 204 -0.42 -24.11 -10.15
N ASP A 205 -1.39 -24.75 -9.50
CA ASP A 205 -1.40 -24.92 -8.03
C ASP A 205 -0.15 -25.64 -7.51
N ALA A 206 0.24 -26.75 -8.16
CA ALA A 206 1.45 -27.48 -7.77
C ALA A 206 2.72 -26.65 -7.95
N ILE A 207 2.80 -25.83 -9.02
CA ILE A 207 3.91 -24.89 -9.23
C ILE A 207 3.96 -23.82 -8.13
N LEU A 208 2.81 -23.26 -7.77
CA LEU A 208 2.71 -22.25 -6.70
C LEU A 208 3.10 -22.83 -5.34
N ALA A 209 2.66 -24.05 -5.01
CA ALA A 209 3.04 -24.74 -3.77
C ALA A 209 4.55 -24.94 -3.68
N ARG A 210 5.18 -25.48 -4.72
CA ARG A 210 6.64 -25.65 -4.79
C ARG A 210 7.41 -24.34 -4.73
N ALA A 211 6.86 -23.27 -5.32
CA ALA A 211 7.46 -21.95 -5.20
C ALA A 211 7.39 -21.43 -3.75
N GLY A 212 6.29 -21.70 -3.04
CA GLY A 212 6.17 -21.42 -1.61
C GLY A 212 7.24 -22.12 -0.79
N GLU A 213 7.40 -23.45 -0.97
CA GLU A 213 8.43 -24.25 -0.32
C GLU A 213 9.86 -23.72 -0.60
N ALA A 214 10.15 -23.40 -1.87
CA ALA A 214 11.46 -22.85 -2.24
C ALA A 214 11.74 -21.45 -1.67
N LEU A 215 10.71 -20.71 -1.26
CA LEU A 215 10.83 -19.39 -0.64
C LEU A 215 10.89 -19.43 0.90
N GLU A 216 10.75 -20.58 1.54
CA GLU A 216 10.78 -20.69 3.01
C GLU A 216 12.12 -20.22 3.60
N GLU A 217 13.24 -20.70 3.05
CA GLU A 217 14.58 -20.29 3.49
C GLU A 217 14.85 -18.78 3.24
N PRO A 218 14.65 -18.23 2.03
CA PRO A 218 14.76 -16.78 1.79
C PRO A 218 13.83 -15.94 2.69
N HIS A 219 12.63 -16.42 2.98
CA HIS A 219 11.70 -15.74 3.88
C HIS A 219 12.20 -15.76 5.33
N ALA A 220 12.74 -16.87 5.80
CA ALA A 220 13.37 -16.97 7.11
C ALA A 220 14.60 -16.07 7.23
N ASP A 221 15.46 -16.02 6.20
CA ASP A 221 16.62 -15.12 6.15
C ASP A 221 16.17 -13.64 6.18
N LEU A 222 15.11 -13.29 5.44
CA LEU A 222 14.52 -11.94 5.48
C LEU A 222 14.08 -11.57 6.91
N LEU A 223 13.48 -12.50 7.66
CA LEU A 223 13.11 -12.27 9.05
C LEU A 223 14.35 -11.97 9.92
N GLN A 224 15.44 -12.71 9.75
CA GLN A 224 16.68 -12.47 10.50
C GLN A 224 17.28 -11.09 10.16
N ARG A 225 17.26 -10.68 8.88
CA ARG A 225 17.71 -9.34 8.46
C ARG A 225 16.87 -8.23 9.09
N VAL A 226 15.55 -8.40 9.15
CA VAL A 226 14.63 -7.45 9.80
C VAL A 226 14.90 -7.40 11.31
N ARG A 227 15.06 -8.55 11.98
CA ARG A 227 15.39 -8.61 13.42
C ARG A 227 16.74 -7.98 13.78
N GLY A 228 17.71 -8.07 12.87
CA GLY A 228 19.05 -7.48 13.03
C GLY A 228 19.11 -5.97 12.76
N ALA A 229 18.02 -5.34 12.33
CA ALA A 229 18.00 -3.90 12.08
C ALA A 229 18.14 -3.09 13.37
N ARG A 230 18.62 -1.83 13.25
CA ARG A 230 18.70 -0.90 14.39
C ARG A 230 17.35 -0.30 14.79
N ALA A 231 16.46 -0.14 13.82
CA ALA A 231 15.11 0.36 14.02
C ALA A 231 14.17 -0.36 13.05
N LEU A 232 12.95 -0.64 13.51
CA LEU A 232 11.91 -1.25 12.70
C LEU A 232 10.53 -0.75 13.10
N ASN A 233 9.62 -0.73 12.14
CA ASN A 233 8.20 -0.48 12.36
C ASN A 233 7.46 -1.79 12.30
N VAL A 234 6.54 -2.01 13.23
CA VAL A 234 5.65 -3.16 13.24
C VAL A 234 4.21 -2.71 13.29
N ASP A 235 3.38 -3.41 12.55
CA ASP A 235 1.94 -3.18 12.52
C ASP A 235 1.23 -4.49 12.17
N GLU A 236 -0.03 -4.64 12.56
CA GLU A 236 -0.83 -5.78 12.18
C GLU A 236 -2.22 -5.33 11.71
N THR A 237 -2.71 -6.03 10.71
CA THR A 237 -4.05 -5.80 10.17
C THR A 237 -4.87 -7.09 10.13
N GLY A 238 -6.19 -6.96 10.17
CA GLY A 238 -7.08 -8.09 9.97
C GLY A 238 -6.88 -8.69 8.58
N TRP A 239 -6.81 -10.01 8.53
CA TRP A 239 -6.67 -10.79 7.30
C TRP A 239 -7.71 -11.90 7.24
N ARG A 240 -8.07 -12.34 6.04
CA ARG A 240 -8.92 -13.52 5.85
C ARG A 240 -8.22 -14.52 4.95
N THR A 241 -8.19 -15.78 5.39
CA THR A 241 -7.67 -16.89 4.59
C THR A 241 -8.70 -18.00 4.59
N ALA A 242 -9.17 -18.40 3.42
CA ALA A 242 -10.21 -19.43 3.28
C ALA A 242 -11.46 -19.17 4.16
N GLY A 243 -11.88 -17.89 4.27
CA GLY A 243 -13.01 -17.50 5.11
C GLY A 243 -12.70 -17.29 6.59
N GLU A 244 -11.59 -17.85 7.10
CA GLU A 244 -11.18 -17.69 8.50
C GLU A 244 -10.55 -16.33 8.79
N ARG A 245 -10.80 -15.84 10.01
CA ARG A 245 -10.17 -14.61 10.51
C ARG A 245 -8.74 -14.91 10.92
N ARG A 246 -7.81 -14.16 10.37
CA ARG A 246 -6.37 -14.18 10.65
C ARG A 246 -5.87 -12.77 10.89
N ALA A 247 -4.60 -12.62 11.18
CA ALA A 247 -3.91 -11.33 11.21
C ALA A 247 -2.67 -11.39 10.32
N LEU A 248 -2.48 -10.35 9.51
CA LEU A 248 -1.25 -10.12 8.77
C LEU A 248 -0.37 -9.20 9.61
N TRP A 249 0.74 -9.75 10.05
CA TRP A 249 1.79 -9.05 10.78
C TRP A 249 2.85 -8.55 9.81
N GLY A 250 3.18 -7.26 9.89
CA GLY A 250 4.22 -6.64 9.10
C GLY A 250 5.36 -6.13 9.97
N ALA A 251 6.59 -6.32 9.53
CA ALA A 251 7.77 -5.71 10.13
C ALA A 251 8.62 -5.04 9.04
N PHE A 252 8.92 -3.76 9.21
CA PHE A 252 9.45 -2.89 8.17
C PHE A 252 10.71 -2.19 8.61
N THR A 253 11.71 -2.18 7.75
CA THR A 253 12.90 -1.34 7.85
C THR A 253 12.91 -0.36 6.67
N ASN A 254 13.95 0.46 6.54
CA ASN A 254 14.14 1.31 5.35
C ASN A 254 14.47 0.53 4.06
N ARG A 255 14.80 -0.77 4.17
CA ARG A 255 15.23 -1.61 3.02
C ARG A 255 14.41 -2.88 2.85
N HIS A 256 13.78 -3.37 3.92
CA HIS A 256 13.12 -4.67 3.93
C HIS A 256 11.70 -4.56 4.49
N ALA A 257 10.80 -5.33 3.92
CA ALA A 257 9.45 -5.55 4.42
C ALA A 257 9.24 -7.06 4.60
N PHE A 258 8.94 -7.48 5.81
CA PHE A 258 8.60 -8.86 6.15
C PHE A 258 7.14 -8.96 6.53
N PHE A 259 6.47 -9.99 6.04
CA PHE A 259 5.06 -10.26 6.33
C PHE A 259 4.86 -11.68 6.81
N ARG A 260 3.96 -11.87 7.78
CA ARG A 260 3.54 -13.18 8.26
C ARG A 260 2.06 -13.19 8.60
N ILE A 261 1.33 -14.20 8.12
CA ILE A 261 -0.05 -14.45 8.53
C ILE A 261 -0.03 -15.31 9.80
N ALA A 262 -0.78 -14.87 10.82
CA ALA A 262 -0.92 -15.58 12.09
C ALA A 262 -2.40 -15.78 12.44
N PRO A 263 -2.72 -16.75 13.34
CA PRO A 263 -4.11 -17.01 13.74
C PRO A 263 -4.84 -15.81 14.36
N GLY A 264 -4.10 -14.84 14.92
CA GLY A 264 -4.71 -13.67 15.54
C GLY A 264 -3.70 -12.58 15.91
N ARG A 265 -4.16 -11.64 16.73
CA ARG A 265 -3.40 -10.46 17.18
C ARG A 265 -2.91 -10.63 18.63
N HIS A 266 -2.47 -11.83 19.01
CA HIS A 266 -1.99 -12.13 20.37
C HIS A 266 -0.53 -11.70 20.57
N GLU A 267 -0.18 -11.45 21.84
CA GLU A 267 1.18 -11.08 22.26
C GLU A 267 2.26 -12.07 21.83
N ASP A 268 1.93 -13.38 21.79
CA ASP A 268 2.87 -14.42 21.40
C ASP A 268 3.32 -14.27 19.94
N HIS A 269 2.45 -13.78 19.06
CA HIS A 269 2.81 -13.49 17.67
C HIS A 269 3.75 -12.29 17.57
N ALA A 270 3.53 -11.25 18.39
CA ALA A 270 4.44 -10.11 18.49
C ALA A 270 5.80 -10.54 19.05
N LYS A 271 5.82 -11.32 20.14
CA LYS A 271 7.04 -11.89 20.73
C LYS A 271 7.81 -12.73 19.73
N SER A 272 7.12 -13.63 19.04
CA SER A 272 7.73 -14.50 18.03
C SER A 272 8.25 -13.69 16.81
N LEU A 273 7.59 -12.61 16.40
CA LEU A 273 8.07 -11.75 15.32
C LEU A 273 9.34 -10.98 15.73
N LEU A 274 9.37 -10.49 16.97
CA LEU A 274 10.42 -9.63 17.52
C LEU A 274 11.46 -10.38 18.35
N GLU A 275 11.45 -11.68 18.28
CA GLU A 275 12.39 -12.52 19.03
C GLU A 275 13.85 -12.12 18.77
N ASN A 276 14.63 -11.97 19.83
CA ASN A 276 16.06 -11.61 19.80
C ASN A 276 16.39 -10.25 19.14
N THR A 277 15.39 -9.42 18.76
CA THR A 277 15.69 -8.09 18.21
C THR A 277 16.25 -7.16 19.30
N ARG A 278 17.24 -6.33 18.90
CA ARG A 278 17.76 -5.23 19.71
C ARG A 278 17.33 -3.86 19.18
N ALA A 279 16.47 -3.86 18.17
CA ALA A 279 15.98 -2.67 17.50
C ALA A 279 15.17 -1.75 18.41
N ILE A 280 15.12 -0.46 18.06
CA ILE A 280 14.03 0.41 18.49
C ILE A 280 12.82 0.05 17.65
N VAL A 281 11.77 -0.46 18.30
CA VAL A 281 10.54 -0.92 17.65
C VAL A 281 9.48 0.17 17.71
N THR A 282 9.08 0.68 16.56
CA THR A 282 7.91 1.56 16.44
C THR A 282 6.65 0.71 16.28
N SER A 283 5.70 0.87 17.18
CA SER A 283 4.39 0.21 17.16
C SER A 283 3.29 1.16 17.60
N ASP A 284 2.04 0.77 17.38
CA ASP A 284 0.91 1.41 18.03
C ASP A 284 0.94 1.18 19.56
N ARG A 285 -0.14 1.59 20.27
CA ARG A 285 -0.28 1.39 21.73
C ARG A 285 -0.85 0.03 22.11
N TRP A 286 -1.04 -0.88 21.16
CA TRP A 286 -1.63 -2.18 21.42
C TRP A 286 -0.87 -2.96 22.50
N TRP A 287 -1.61 -3.64 23.35
CA TRP A 287 -1.04 -4.33 24.51
C TRP A 287 -0.08 -5.48 24.14
N ALA A 288 -0.22 -6.06 22.96
CA ALA A 288 0.67 -7.12 22.45
C ALA A 288 2.15 -6.70 22.40
N TYR A 289 2.43 -5.40 22.36
CA TYR A 289 3.78 -4.84 22.37
C TYR A 289 4.24 -4.39 23.76
N ALA A 290 3.44 -4.62 24.82
CA ALA A 290 3.77 -4.17 26.17
C ALA A 290 4.98 -4.89 26.79
N HIS A 291 5.35 -6.05 26.25
CA HIS A 291 6.55 -6.80 26.64
C HIS A 291 7.86 -6.10 26.25
N LEU A 292 7.82 -5.16 25.31
CA LEU A 292 9.00 -4.43 24.87
C LEU A 292 9.47 -3.44 25.94
N PRO A 293 10.78 -3.42 26.28
CA PRO A 293 11.33 -2.39 27.17
C PRO A 293 11.09 -0.99 26.61
N LEU A 294 10.66 -0.05 27.44
CA LEU A 294 10.35 1.32 27.02
C LEU A 294 11.54 2.02 26.33
N ALA A 295 12.78 1.67 26.69
CA ALA A 295 13.98 2.19 26.05
C ALA A 295 14.18 1.72 24.59
N ARG A 296 13.53 0.62 24.21
CA ARG A 296 13.54 0.05 22.86
C ARG A 296 12.21 0.12 22.16
N ARG A 297 11.26 0.88 22.68
CA ARG A 297 9.95 1.08 22.09
C ARG A 297 9.78 2.54 21.66
N GLN A 298 9.23 2.75 20.48
CA GLN A 298 8.73 4.03 19.99
C GLN A 298 7.24 3.91 19.74
N LEU A 299 6.42 4.74 20.36
CA LEU A 299 5.00 4.81 20.03
C LEU A 299 4.82 5.54 18.69
N CYS A 300 4.02 4.97 17.81
CA CYS A 300 3.75 5.53 16.49
C CYS A 300 2.90 6.81 16.59
N TRP A 301 3.46 7.93 16.22
CA TRP A 301 2.77 9.23 16.26
C TRP A 301 1.59 9.33 15.29
N ALA A 302 1.62 8.59 14.18
CA ALA A 302 0.47 8.53 13.25
C ALA A 302 -0.74 7.83 13.90
N HIS A 303 -0.52 6.77 14.69
CA HIS A 303 -1.58 6.13 15.46
C HIS A 303 -2.07 7.04 16.59
N LEU A 304 -1.17 7.73 17.29
CA LEU A 304 -1.55 8.71 18.31
C LEU A 304 -2.37 9.86 17.73
N LYS A 305 -2.02 10.35 16.55
CA LYS A 305 -2.81 11.37 15.87
C LYS A 305 -4.25 10.89 15.64
N ARG A 306 -4.45 9.65 15.17
CA ARG A 306 -5.79 9.07 15.01
C ARG A 306 -6.54 8.94 16.34
N ASP A 307 -5.85 8.51 17.39
CA ASP A 307 -6.47 8.40 18.72
C ASP A 307 -6.93 9.77 19.24
N PHE A 308 -6.11 10.81 19.09
CA PHE A 308 -6.49 12.16 19.48
C PHE A 308 -7.59 12.73 18.58
N THR A 309 -7.58 12.42 17.28
CA THR A 309 -8.68 12.79 16.39
C THR A 309 -10.00 12.17 16.84
N ALA A 310 -9.98 10.89 17.29
CA ALA A 310 -11.17 10.24 17.82
C ALA A 310 -11.74 10.97 19.07
N HIS A 311 -10.87 11.45 19.93
CA HIS A 311 -11.31 12.28 21.09
C HIS A 311 -11.82 13.66 20.66
N ALA A 312 -11.17 14.32 19.70
CA ALA A 312 -11.60 15.62 19.19
C ALA A 312 -12.97 15.56 18.46
N GLU A 313 -13.23 14.44 17.77
CA GLU A 313 -14.52 14.15 17.09
C GLU A 313 -15.58 13.58 18.05
N GLY A 314 -15.21 13.18 19.26
CA GLY A 314 -16.03 12.49 20.24
C GLY A 314 -16.96 13.42 21.02
N LEU A 315 -17.17 13.08 22.30
CA LEU A 315 -18.04 13.87 23.20
C LEU A 315 -17.41 15.24 23.47
N ALA A 316 -18.25 16.27 23.73
CA ALA A 316 -17.80 17.62 24.04
C ALA A 316 -16.76 17.65 25.19
N ALA A 317 -16.90 16.77 26.21
CA ALA A 317 -15.95 16.64 27.31
C ALA A 317 -14.59 16.03 26.95
N GLU A 318 -14.44 15.50 25.73
CA GLU A 318 -13.20 14.89 25.21
C GLU A 318 -12.48 15.80 24.23
N LYS A 319 -13.19 16.76 23.66
CA LYS A 319 -12.73 17.60 22.56
C LYS A 319 -11.44 18.34 22.89
N GLU A 320 -11.39 19.01 24.04
CA GLU A 320 -10.22 19.77 24.50
C GLU A 320 -8.97 18.88 24.65
N PHE A 321 -9.14 17.66 25.19
CA PHE A 321 -8.05 16.68 25.26
C PHE A 321 -7.58 16.23 23.88
N GLY A 322 -8.52 15.98 22.97
CA GLY A 322 -8.22 15.62 21.59
C GLY A 322 -7.44 16.71 20.86
N GLU A 323 -7.90 17.97 20.96
CA GLU A 323 -7.27 19.12 20.35
C GLU A 323 -5.85 19.37 20.88
N ALA A 324 -5.64 19.31 22.21
CA ALA A 324 -4.32 19.43 22.79
C ALA A 324 -3.36 18.32 22.33
N GLY A 325 -3.88 17.11 22.16
CA GLY A 325 -3.12 15.99 21.60
C GLY A 325 -2.78 16.14 20.14
N LEU A 326 -3.69 16.68 19.33
CA LEU A 326 -3.45 16.97 17.92
C LEU A 326 -2.40 18.06 17.73
N GLU A 327 -2.46 19.14 18.52
CA GLU A 327 -1.43 20.18 18.52
C GLU A 327 -0.05 19.61 18.84
N LEU A 328 0.03 18.71 19.83
CA LEU A 328 1.29 18.02 20.14
C LEU A 328 1.79 17.19 18.94
N CYS A 329 0.91 16.44 18.28
CA CYS A 329 1.28 15.65 17.10
C CYS A 329 1.83 16.55 15.97
N GLU A 330 1.18 17.67 15.68
CA GLU A 330 1.62 18.61 14.64
C GLU A 330 3.01 19.17 14.94
N ARG A 331 3.26 19.58 16.19
CA ARG A 331 4.58 20.07 16.62
C ARG A 331 5.67 18.99 16.54
N VAL A 332 5.33 17.73 16.84
CA VAL A 332 6.28 16.61 16.72
C VAL A 332 6.59 16.33 15.25
N PHE A 333 5.58 16.30 14.38
CA PHE A 333 5.80 16.10 12.94
C PHE A 333 6.61 17.26 12.33
N TRP A 334 6.31 18.48 12.69
CA TRP A 334 7.09 19.63 12.26
C TRP A 334 8.56 19.53 12.71
N ALA A 335 8.82 19.20 13.98
CA ALA A 335 10.18 19.02 14.50
C ALA A 335 10.95 17.90 13.75
N TRP A 336 10.23 16.83 13.36
CA TRP A 336 10.82 15.75 12.56
C TRP A 336 11.10 16.20 11.12
N GLU A 337 10.23 16.97 10.51
CA GLU A 337 10.41 17.52 9.16
C GLU A 337 11.61 18.45 9.10
N VAL A 338 11.75 19.37 10.08
CA VAL A 338 12.94 20.21 10.21
C VAL A 338 14.19 19.36 10.32
N PHE A 339 14.19 18.32 11.17
CA PHE A 339 15.32 17.41 11.29
C PHE A 339 15.61 16.65 9.99
N ALA A 340 14.61 16.24 9.26
CA ALA A 340 14.79 15.53 7.99
C ALA A 340 15.52 16.39 6.94
N HIS A 341 15.34 17.71 6.97
CA HIS A 341 16.01 18.66 6.08
C HIS A 341 17.38 19.09 6.61
N THR A 342 17.51 19.34 7.92
CA THR A 342 18.72 19.94 8.51
C THR A 342 19.72 18.89 9.01
N HIS A 343 19.24 17.69 9.30
CA HIS A 343 19.98 16.64 10.01
C HIS A 343 20.56 17.07 11.38
N ASP A 344 20.10 18.22 11.94
CA ASP A 344 20.52 18.72 13.25
C ASP A 344 19.82 18.00 14.40
N ARG A 345 20.49 16.98 14.91
CA ARG A 345 19.98 16.19 16.05
C ARG A 345 20.01 16.95 17.37
N ARG A 346 20.84 17.97 17.51
CA ARG A 346 20.89 18.80 18.73
C ARG A 346 19.65 19.65 18.82
N GLU A 347 19.27 20.27 17.71
CA GLU A 347 18.04 21.05 17.58
C GLU A 347 16.80 20.17 17.83
N LEU A 348 16.73 19.00 17.20
CA LEU A 348 15.63 18.06 17.41
C LEU A 348 15.46 17.74 18.91
N ARG A 349 16.56 17.43 19.60
CA ARG A 349 16.52 17.14 21.05
C ARG A 349 16.13 18.33 21.90
N ARG A 350 16.51 19.53 21.51
CA ARG A 350 16.11 20.77 22.20
C ARG A 350 14.61 20.95 22.10
N THR A 351 14.06 20.87 20.90
CA THR A 351 12.63 20.99 20.60
C THR A 351 11.84 19.92 21.34
N VAL A 352 12.26 18.66 21.26
CA VAL A 352 11.60 17.55 21.97
C VAL A 352 11.57 17.77 23.49
N ARG A 353 12.66 18.27 24.11
CA ARG A 353 12.66 18.60 25.55
C ARG A 353 11.67 19.71 25.90
N GLN A 354 11.50 20.70 25.03
CA GLN A 354 10.50 21.76 25.21
C GLN A 354 9.10 21.19 25.15
N LEU A 355 8.79 20.34 24.14
CA LEU A 355 7.50 19.65 24.02
C LEU A 355 7.20 18.77 25.26
N GLN A 356 8.18 18.01 25.73
CA GLN A 356 8.05 17.19 26.92
C GLN A 356 7.68 18.03 28.16
N ARG A 357 8.33 19.18 28.35
CA ARG A 357 8.06 20.09 29.46
C ARG A 357 6.67 20.72 29.37
N ALA A 358 6.25 21.11 28.17
CA ALA A 358 4.95 21.74 27.92
C ALA A 358 3.79 20.74 28.11
N TYR A 359 3.89 19.56 27.54
CA TYR A 359 2.74 18.66 27.43
C TYR A 359 2.65 17.61 28.54
N LYS A 360 3.73 17.29 29.25
CA LYS A 360 3.67 16.34 30.37
C LYS A 360 2.76 16.79 31.52
N PRO A 361 2.74 18.07 31.92
CA PRO A 361 1.78 18.58 32.90
C PRO A 361 0.32 18.47 32.44
N ILE A 362 0.04 18.77 31.16
CA ILE A 362 -1.28 18.62 30.53
C ILE A 362 -1.75 17.17 30.65
N MET A 363 -0.93 16.20 30.22
CA MET A 363 -1.26 14.79 30.35
C MET A 363 -1.46 14.34 31.81
N ARG A 364 -0.71 14.89 32.75
CA ARG A 364 -0.91 14.63 34.18
C ARG A 364 -2.25 15.14 34.68
N ALA A 365 -2.68 16.33 34.25
CA ALA A 365 -3.98 16.88 34.61
C ALA A 365 -5.12 15.96 34.15
N TYR A 366 -5.09 15.50 32.90
CA TYR A 366 -6.08 14.56 32.39
C TYR A 366 -5.99 13.16 33.02
N ALA A 367 -4.81 12.73 33.46
CA ALA A 367 -4.61 11.43 34.12
C ALA A 367 -5.13 11.40 35.56
N SER A 368 -5.41 12.55 36.16
CA SER A 368 -5.83 12.67 37.57
C SER A 368 -7.20 12.02 37.83
N LYS A 369 -7.47 11.62 39.08
CA LYS A 369 -8.78 11.11 39.48
C LYS A 369 -9.88 12.16 39.34
N ARG A 370 -9.53 13.46 39.36
CA ARG A 370 -10.46 14.59 39.24
C ARG A 370 -10.91 14.84 37.80
N ALA A 371 -10.22 14.26 36.80
CA ALA A 371 -10.63 14.38 35.39
C ALA A 371 -12.01 13.71 35.19
N ARG A 372 -12.99 14.49 34.71
CA ARG A 372 -14.39 14.05 34.58
C ARG A 372 -14.55 12.88 33.57
N ASN A 373 -13.81 12.88 32.49
CA ASN A 373 -13.95 11.87 31.45
C ASN A 373 -13.00 10.68 31.67
N LYS A 374 -13.58 9.47 31.82
CA LYS A 374 -12.82 8.23 32.05
C LYS A 374 -11.94 7.81 30.84
N HIS A 375 -12.37 8.11 29.60
CA HIS A 375 -11.65 7.73 28.39
C HIS A 375 -10.39 8.57 28.22
N CYS A 376 -10.49 9.90 28.33
CA CYS A 376 -9.31 10.79 28.34
C CYS A 376 -8.34 10.42 29.46
N ARG A 377 -8.87 10.14 30.67
CA ARG A 377 -8.08 9.71 31.82
C ARG A 377 -7.33 8.40 31.55
N GLY A 378 -8.00 7.43 30.94
CA GLY A 378 -7.39 6.15 30.56
C GLY A 378 -6.25 6.34 29.55
N MET A 379 -6.48 7.08 28.48
CA MET A 379 -5.46 7.37 27.50
C MET A 379 -4.28 8.16 28.08
N ALA A 380 -4.55 9.23 28.83
CA ALA A 380 -3.50 10.04 29.44
C ALA A 380 -2.61 9.22 30.41
N ARG A 381 -3.20 8.32 31.21
CA ARG A 381 -2.44 7.41 32.08
C ARG A 381 -1.56 6.46 31.29
N ASN A 382 -2.08 5.88 30.21
CA ASN A 382 -1.32 4.98 29.35
C ASN A 382 -0.14 5.69 28.67
N LEU A 383 -0.36 6.93 28.20
CA LEU A 383 0.71 7.74 27.62
C LEU A 383 1.78 8.10 28.66
N LEU A 384 1.39 8.43 29.89
CA LEU A 384 2.35 8.72 30.96
C LEU A 384 3.17 7.50 31.36
N LYS A 385 2.56 6.30 31.40
CA LYS A 385 3.29 5.05 31.63
C LYS A 385 4.32 4.78 30.53
N ALA A 386 3.96 5.05 29.28
CA ALA A 386 4.81 4.86 28.12
C ALA A 386 5.57 6.13 27.71
N TRP A 387 5.65 7.14 28.60
CA TRP A 387 6.21 8.46 28.27
C TRP A 387 7.59 8.43 27.62
N PRO A 388 8.57 7.61 28.07
CA PRO A 388 9.86 7.51 27.41
C PRO A 388 9.75 7.01 25.95
N ALA A 389 8.83 6.09 25.68
CA ALA A 389 8.61 5.51 24.37
C ALA A 389 7.95 6.45 23.34
N LEU A 390 7.45 7.61 23.76
CA LEU A 390 6.99 8.66 22.85
C LEU A 390 8.16 9.37 22.15
N TRP A 391 9.35 9.36 22.75
CA TRP A 391 10.45 10.24 22.38
C TRP A 391 11.72 9.50 21.97
N SER A 392 11.66 8.18 21.80
CA SER A 392 12.81 7.34 21.47
C SER A 392 13.47 7.73 20.14
N PHE A 393 12.71 8.30 19.20
CA PHE A 393 13.22 8.80 17.91
C PHE A 393 14.26 9.93 18.05
N ALA A 394 14.19 10.70 19.15
CA ALA A 394 15.12 11.79 19.44
C ALA A 394 16.30 11.36 20.34
N ALA A 395 16.26 10.15 20.90
CA ALA A 395 17.32 9.63 21.76
C ALA A 395 18.67 9.50 20.99
N PRO A 396 19.81 9.57 21.66
CA PRO A 396 21.07 9.18 21.07
C PRO A 396 20.97 7.69 20.71
N HIS A 397 21.08 7.35 19.42
CA HIS A 397 21.29 5.97 19.06
C HIS A 397 22.64 5.58 19.68
N GLY A 398 22.65 4.65 20.63
CA GLY A 398 23.86 4.07 21.15
C GLY A 398 24.77 3.64 20.00
N ARG A 399 26.05 3.90 20.14
CA ARG A 399 27.11 3.54 19.20
C ARG A 399 27.13 2.03 18.97
#